data_16eb35d160dbbe1dc5e3538bc521c6dd
#
_entry.id   16eb35d160dbbe1dc5e3538bc521c6dd
#
_cell.length_a   1.000
_cell.length_b   1.000
_cell.length_c   1.000
_cell.angle_alpha   90.00
_cell.angle_beta   90.00
_cell.angle_gamma   90.00
#
_symmetry.space_group_name_H-M   'P 1'
#
loop_
_entity.id
_entity.type
_entity.pdbx_description
1 polymer ?
#
loop_
_entity_poly.entity_id
_entity_poly.type
_entity_poly.pdbx_seq_one_letter_code
_entity_poly.pdbx_strand_id
1 'polypeptide(L)'
;MRAVFLFVMMIIFAVLQTVLRSVGINFPLMPLLIFYAAYVYGPAFGFLLALPAALLVDFSGGWPHPWSIVGYLLSAGLAVFWLHRIESDSLLLLTVPGGLLPLVGDLPQNLLAGGLSLENLSGSLADSLANGLLGAILFPFWIILLDFLGKRIGLQTYGEAGERHKREKIQ
;
A
#
# COMPACT_ATOMS: atom_id res chain seq x y z
N MET A 1 15.27 -13.85 4.37
CA MET A 1 15.37 -12.46 4.84
C MET A 1 14.24 -11.54 4.37
N ARG A 2 13.88 -11.49 3.05
CA ARG A 2 12.80 -10.64 2.51
C ARG A 2 11.46 -10.84 3.23
N ALA A 3 11.01 -12.10 3.37
CA ALA A 3 9.74 -12.41 4.03
C ALA A 3 9.72 -11.98 5.51
N VAL A 4 10.81 -12.17 6.24
CA VAL A 4 10.94 -11.74 7.64
C VAL A 4 10.84 -10.23 7.76
N PHE A 5 11.54 -9.49 6.89
CA PHE A 5 11.48 -8.04 6.85
C PHE A 5 10.06 -7.54 6.59
N LEU A 6 9.40 -8.09 5.56
CA LEU A 6 8.03 -7.70 5.23
C LEU A 6 7.05 -8.04 6.36
N PHE A 7 7.23 -9.19 7.01
CA PHE A 7 6.38 -9.58 8.15
C PHE A 7 6.55 -8.65 9.34
N VAL A 8 7.79 -8.28 9.68
CA VAL A 8 8.07 -7.31 10.75
C VAL A 8 7.49 -5.93 10.41
N MET A 9 7.69 -5.46 9.17
CA MET A 9 7.10 -4.20 8.72
C MET A 9 5.57 -4.23 8.72
N MET A 10 4.97 -5.35 8.36
CA MET A 10 3.51 -5.54 8.41
C MET A 10 2.98 -5.34 9.84
N ILE A 11 3.63 -5.93 10.85
CA ILE A 11 3.22 -5.76 12.25
C ILE A 11 3.38 -4.29 12.68
N ILE A 12 4.52 -3.68 12.38
CA ILE A 12 4.78 -2.28 12.72
C ILE A 12 3.74 -1.35 12.07
N PHE A 13 3.45 -1.56 10.78
CA PHE A 13 2.49 -0.75 10.05
C PHE A 13 1.06 -0.97 10.52
N ALA A 14 0.68 -2.20 10.91
CA ALA A 14 -0.63 -2.48 11.50
C ALA A 14 -0.82 -1.73 12.81
N VAL A 15 0.16 -1.81 13.71
CA VAL A 15 0.13 -1.09 14.99
C VAL A 15 0.06 0.43 14.74
N LEU A 16 0.91 0.95 13.88
CA LEU A 16 0.96 2.37 13.57
C LEU A 16 -0.35 2.84 12.91
N GLN A 17 -0.92 2.08 11.99
CA GLN A 17 -2.20 2.39 11.37
C GLN A 17 -3.34 2.39 12.38
N THR A 18 -3.35 1.46 13.33
CA THR A 18 -4.34 1.40 14.41
C THR A 18 -4.21 2.61 15.34
N VAL A 19 -2.99 2.99 15.71
CA VAL A 19 -2.72 4.18 16.52
C VAL A 19 -3.13 5.46 15.78
N LEU A 20 -2.81 5.60 14.50
CA LEU A 20 -3.22 6.77 13.70
C LEU A 20 -4.75 6.87 13.59
N ARG A 21 -5.43 5.75 13.39
CA ARG A 21 -6.91 5.71 13.37
C ARG A 21 -7.52 6.14 14.70
N SER A 22 -6.92 5.79 15.83
CA SER A 22 -7.41 6.18 17.15
C SER A 22 -7.37 7.70 17.41
N VAL A 23 -6.51 8.43 16.68
CA VAL A 23 -6.43 9.90 16.73
C VAL A 23 -7.10 10.56 15.52
N GLY A 24 -7.91 9.82 14.75
CA GLY A 24 -8.68 10.33 13.62
C GLY A 24 -7.92 10.47 12.30
N ILE A 25 -6.70 9.93 12.20
CA ILE A 25 -5.88 9.96 10.98
C ILE A 25 -5.98 8.62 10.27
N ASN A 26 -6.69 8.58 9.15
CA ASN A 26 -6.86 7.39 8.32
C ASN A 26 -5.81 7.32 7.21
N PHE A 27 -4.53 7.12 7.56
CA PHE A 27 -3.48 6.97 6.57
C PHE A 27 -3.29 5.50 6.15
N PRO A 28 -3.29 5.18 4.83
CA PRO A 28 -3.28 3.80 4.31
C PRO A 28 -1.86 3.19 4.31
N LEU A 29 -1.29 2.93 5.48
CA LEU A 29 0.05 2.36 5.61
C LEU A 29 0.16 0.94 5.03
N MET A 30 -0.88 0.10 5.23
CA MET A 30 -0.87 -1.26 4.72
C MET A 30 -0.93 -1.35 3.20
N PRO A 31 -1.83 -0.65 2.49
CA PRO A 31 -1.80 -0.56 1.03
C PRO A 31 -0.43 -0.13 0.48
N LEU A 32 0.23 0.82 1.15
CA LEU A 32 1.58 1.26 0.81
C LEU A 32 2.62 0.15 0.93
N LEU A 33 2.62 -0.58 2.05
CA LEU A 33 3.55 -1.70 2.25
C LEU A 33 3.34 -2.81 1.23
N ILE A 34 2.08 -3.11 0.89
CA ILE A 34 1.72 -4.12 -0.11
C ILE A 34 2.18 -3.69 -1.50
N PHE A 35 1.96 -2.41 -1.84
CA PHE A 35 2.48 -1.82 -3.08
C PHE A 35 4.01 -1.94 -3.16
N TYR A 36 4.72 -1.54 -2.09
CA TYR A 36 6.17 -1.66 -2.01
C TYR A 36 6.64 -3.11 -2.19
N ALA A 37 6.02 -4.05 -1.47
CA ALA A 37 6.36 -5.47 -1.56
C ALA A 37 6.16 -6.03 -2.98
N ALA A 38 5.05 -5.69 -3.63
CA ALA A 38 4.75 -6.11 -4.99
C ALA A 38 5.73 -5.51 -6.01
N TYR A 39 6.08 -4.24 -5.85
CA TYR A 39 7.00 -3.54 -6.75
C TYR A 39 8.44 -4.02 -6.60
N VAL A 40 8.97 -4.08 -5.37
CA VAL A 40 10.39 -4.35 -5.10
C VAL A 40 10.72 -5.85 -5.16
N TYR A 41 9.88 -6.68 -4.57
CA TYR A 41 10.15 -8.12 -4.44
C TYR A 41 9.36 -8.99 -5.41
N GLY A 42 8.45 -8.39 -6.16
CA GLY A 42 7.62 -9.02 -7.17
C GLY A 42 6.16 -9.22 -6.74
N PRO A 43 5.26 -9.39 -7.73
CA PRO A 43 3.81 -9.45 -7.50
C PRO A 43 3.39 -10.49 -6.47
N ALA A 44 4.04 -11.67 -6.49
CA ALA A 44 3.72 -12.76 -5.56
C ALA A 44 3.85 -12.33 -4.09
N PHE A 45 4.84 -11.51 -3.74
CA PHE A 45 5.02 -11.02 -2.37
C PHE A 45 3.90 -10.06 -1.97
N GLY A 46 3.47 -9.17 -2.88
CA GLY A 46 2.34 -8.28 -2.61
C GLY A 46 1.03 -9.03 -2.39
N PHE A 47 0.71 -9.98 -3.26
CA PHE A 47 -0.51 -10.80 -3.14
C PHE A 47 -0.49 -11.70 -1.91
N LEU A 48 0.63 -12.34 -1.60
CA LEU A 48 0.77 -13.19 -0.40
C LEU A 48 0.69 -12.37 0.89
N LEU A 49 1.15 -11.11 0.89
CA LEU A 49 1.09 -10.22 2.04
C LEU A 49 -0.32 -9.66 2.27
N ALA A 50 -1.13 -9.54 1.22
CA ALA A 50 -2.46 -8.93 1.28
C ALA A 50 -3.40 -9.65 2.26
N LEU A 51 -3.41 -10.99 2.26
CA LEU A 51 -4.29 -11.77 3.14
C LEU A 51 -3.97 -11.60 4.62
N PRO A 52 -2.74 -11.89 5.11
CA PRO A 52 -2.42 -11.72 6.52
C PRO A 52 -2.50 -10.26 6.97
N ALA A 53 -2.20 -9.29 6.09
CA ALA A 53 -2.35 -7.88 6.39
C ALA A 53 -3.83 -7.48 6.60
N ALA A 54 -4.74 -7.97 5.74
CA ALA A 54 -6.17 -7.72 5.88
C ALA A 54 -6.72 -8.33 7.18
N LEU A 55 -6.39 -9.59 7.47
CA LEU A 55 -6.79 -10.23 8.71
C LEU A 55 -6.30 -9.45 9.94
N LEU A 56 -5.03 -9.03 9.93
CA LEU A 56 -4.43 -8.31 11.04
C LEU A 56 -5.11 -6.96 11.28
N VAL A 57 -5.33 -6.17 10.22
CA VAL A 57 -5.91 -4.83 10.32
C VAL A 57 -7.41 -4.89 10.65
N ASP A 58 -8.17 -5.75 9.99
CA ASP A 58 -9.61 -5.81 10.18
C ASP A 58 -9.98 -6.38 11.55
N PHE A 59 -9.32 -7.45 12.00
CA PHE A 59 -9.58 -7.99 13.34
C PHE A 59 -9.09 -7.06 14.46
N SER A 60 -7.96 -6.36 14.29
CA SER A 60 -7.53 -5.35 15.26
C SER A 60 -8.46 -4.14 15.29
N GLY A 61 -9.12 -3.84 14.17
CA GLY A 61 -10.17 -2.82 14.05
C GLY A 61 -11.55 -3.25 14.53
N GLY A 62 -11.73 -4.51 14.99
CA GLY A 62 -13.02 -5.05 15.44
C GLY A 62 -13.99 -5.42 14.32
N TRP A 63 -13.53 -5.54 13.09
CA TRP A 63 -14.37 -5.96 11.96
C TRP A 63 -14.55 -7.48 11.95
N PRO A 64 -15.79 -7.99 11.74
CA PRO A 64 -16.06 -9.43 11.72
C PRO A 64 -15.56 -10.12 10.43
N HIS A 65 -15.33 -9.35 9.37
CA HIS A 65 -14.91 -9.86 8.07
C HIS A 65 -13.70 -9.08 7.53
N PRO A 66 -12.80 -9.73 6.79
CA PRO A 66 -11.60 -9.11 6.24
C PRO A 66 -11.91 -8.30 4.96
N TRP A 67 -12.67 -7.22 5.09
CA TRP A 67 -13.07 -6.36 3.96
C TRP A 67 -11.89 -5.68 3.28
N SER A 68 -10.80 -5.41 4.03
CA SER A 68 -9.58 -4.79 3.50
C SER A 68 -8.87 -5.63 2.44
N ILE A 69 -9.15 -6.95 2.35
CA ILE A 69 -8.46 -7.84 1.41
C ILE A 69 -8.64 -7.39 -0.04
N VAL A 70 -9.83 -6.90 -0.41
CA VAL A 70 -10.12 -6.44 -1.77
C VAL A 70 -9.24 -5.24 -2.11
N GLY A 71 -9.22 -4.23 -1.24
CA GLY A 71 -8.38 -3.05 -1.40
C GLY A 71 -6.88 -3.37 -1.45
N TYR A 72 -6.44 -4.34 -0.64
CA TYR A 72 -5.03 -4.76 -0.61
C TYR A 72 -4.61 -5.53 -1.85
N LEU A 73 -5.47 -6.39 -2.38
CA LEU A 73 -5.24 -7.06 -3.67
C LEU A 73 -5.20 -6.06 -4.83
N LEU A 74 -6.09 -5.06 -4.82
CA LEU A 74 -6.07 -3.98 -5.80
C LEU A 74 -4.80 -3.11 -5.68
N SER A 75 -4.31 -2.87 -4.46
CA SER A 75 -3.04 -2.15 -4.24
C SER A 75 -1.83 -2.92 -4.79
N ALA A 76 -1.80 -4.25 -4.63
CA ALA A 76 -0.80 -5.10 -5.28
C ALA A 76 -0.93 -5.05 -6.81
N GLY A 77 -2.15 -5.08 -7.34
CA GLY A 77 -2.44 -4.93 -8.77
C GLY A 77 -1.98 -3.57 -9.33
N LEU A 78 -2.20 -2.49 -8.57
CA LEU A 78 -1.72 -1.15 -8.91
C LEU A 78 -0.18 -1.12 -9.01
N ALA A 79 0.54 -1.79 -8.10
CA ALA A 79 1.99 -1.89 -8.17
C ALA A 79 2.46 -2.61 -9.44
N VAL A 80 1.79 -3.70 -9.81
CA VAL A 80 2.09 -4.44 -11.05
C VAL A 80 1.82 -3.58 -12.28
N PHE A 81 0.68 -2.89 -12.30
CA PHE A 81 0.36 -1.96 -13.38
C PHE A 81 1.40 -0.84 -13.49
N TRP A 82 1.79 -0.25 -12.35
CA TRP A 82 2.80 0.79 -12.27
C TRP A 82 4.13 0.34 -12.86
N LEU A 83 4.57 -0.83 -12.46
CA LEU A 83 5.81 -1.46 -12.90
C LEU A 83 5.86 -1.70 -14.41
N HIS A 84 4.72 -2.04 -15.04
CA HIS A 84 4.67 -2.35 -16.46
C HIS A 84 4.48 -1.12 -17.36
N ARG A 85 3.84 -0.06 -16.84
CA ARG A 85 3.42 1.08 -17.65
C ARG A 85 4.25 2.32 -17.44
N ILE A 86 4.87 2.50 -16.30
CA ILE A 86 5.52 3.75 -15.92
C ILE A 86 7.02 3.51 -15.72
N GLU A 87 7.80 3.97 -16.69
CA GLU A 87 9.26 3.97 -16.63
C GLU A 87 9.71 5.23 -15.88
N SER A 88 9.69 5.18 -14.56
CA SER A 88 10.03 6.37 -13.80
C SER A 88 10.99 6.09 -12.67
N ASP A 89 12.14 6.74 -12.75
CA ASP A 89 13.13 6.83 -11.68
C ASP A 89 12.88 8.07 -10.80
N SER A 90 11.87 8.88 -11.11
CA SER A 90 11.58 10.11 -10.38
C SER A 90 10.76 9.84 -9.12
N LEU A 91 11.30 10.23 -7.97
CA LEU A 91 10.57 10.21 -6.69
C LEU A 91 9.27 11.02 -6.72
N LEU A 92 9.21 12.07 -7.57
CA LEU A 92 8.00 12.86 -7.76
C LEU A 92 6.85 12.03 -8.36
N LEU A 93 7.15 11.09 -9.25
CA LEU A 93 6.14 10.21 -9.80
C LEU A 93 5.55 9.22 -8.79
N LEU A 94 6.21 9.01 -7.64
CA LEU A 94 5.66 8.25 -6.52
C LEU A 94 4.46 8.94 -5.84
N THR A 95 4.29 10.24 -6.02
CA THR A 95 3.10 10.95 -5.53
C THR A 95 1.81 10.42 -6.15
N VAL A 96 1.88 9.95 -7.40
CA VAL A 96 0.70 9.43 -8.12
C VAL A 96 0.17 8.14 -7.49
N PRO A 97 0.95 7.04 -7.34
CA PRO A 97 0.45 5.86 -6.64
C PRO A 97 0.10 6.18 -5.18
N GLY A 98 0.83 7.07 -4.51
CA GLY A 98 0.50 7.53 -3.17
C GLY A 98 -0.90 8.15 -3.07
N GLY A 99 -1.29 8.93 -4.06
CA GLY A 99 -2.64 9.51 -4.15
C GLY A 99 -3.72 8.49 -4.53
N LEU A 100 -3.39 7.49 -5.35
CA LEU A 100 -4.32 6.47 -5.81
C LEU A 100 -4.56 5.35 -4.77
N LEU A 101 -3.59 5.04 -3.91
CA LEU A 101 -3.69 3.94 -2.95
C LEU A 101 -4.90 4.03 -2.02
N PRO A 102 -5.29 5.18 -1.45
CA PRO A 102 -6.51 5.28 -0.64
C PRO A 102 -7.78 5.04 -1.45
N LEU A 103 -7.82 5.51 -2.71
CA LEU A 103 -8.97 5.26 -3.59
C LEU A 103 -9.12 3.78 -3.91
N VAL A 104 -8.01 3.10 -4.14
CA VAL A 104 -7.98 1.68 -4.50
C VAL A 104 -8.06 0.78 -3.26
N GLY A 105 -7.48 1.21 -2.14
CA GLY A 105 -7.41 0.45 -0.89
C GLY A 105 -8.64 0.65 0.00
N ASP A 106 -8.92 1.88 0.37
CA ASP A 106 -9.91 2.20 1.41
C ASP A 106 -11.35 2.29 0.86
N LEU A 107 -11.54 2.83 -0.37
CA LEU A 107 -12.86 3.01 -0.94
C LEU A 107 -13.64 1.68 -1.07
N PRO A 108 -13.08 0.60 -1.64
CA PRO A 108 -13.79 -0.68 -1.71
C PRO A 108 -14.13 -1.25 -0.32
N GLN A 109 -13.23 -1.11 0.65
CA GLN A 109 -13.47 -1.54 2.03
C GLN A 109 -14.65 -0.80 2.64
N ASN A 110 -14.68 0.53 2.53
CA ASN A 110 -15.73 1.37 3.09
C ASN A 110 -17.10 1.08 2.46
N LEU A 111 -17.13 0.85 1.14
CA LEU A 111 -18.36 0.49 0.43
C LEU A 111 -18.88 -0.89 0.80
N LEU A 112 -18.01 -1.87 0.97
CA LEU A 112 -18.37 -3.22 1.38
C LEU A 112 -18.88 -3.27 2.83
N ALA A 113 -18.27 -2.46 3.71
CA ALA A 113 -18.63 -2.40 5.11
C ALA A 113 -19.88 -1.54 5.38
N GLY A 114 -20.02 -0.40 4.69
CA GLY A 114 -21.09 0.57 4.91
C GLY A 114 -22.32 0.40 4.00
N GLY A 115 -22.24 -0.48 3.01
CA GLY A 115 -23.27 -0.67 1.99
C GLY A 115 -23.22 0.36 0.85
N LEU A 116 -23.89 -0.01 -0.26
CA LEU A 116 -23.93 0.78 -1.50
C LEU A 116 -25.06 1.81 -1.46
N SER A 117 -24.94 2.85 -0.64
CA SER A 117 -25.82 4.02 -0.67
C SER A 117 -25.10 5.23 -1.27
N LEU A 118 -25.85 6.17 -1.87
CA LEU A 118 -25.27 7.41 -2.43
C LEU A 118 -24.57 8.25 -1.37
N GLU A 119 -25.11 8.27 -0.17
CA GLU A 119 -24.53 8.98 0.97
C GLU A 119 -23.20 8.36 1.40
N ASN A 120 -23.15 7.03 1.56
CA ASN A 120 -21.91 6.32 1.88
C ASN A 120 -20.88 6.46 0.76
N LEU A 121 -21.28 6.42 -0.49
CA LEU A 121 -20.40 6.61 -1.64
C LEU A 121 -19.75 8.00 -1.63
N SER A 122 -20.55 9.05 -1.43
CA SER A 122 -20.04 10.44 -1.40
C SER A 122 -19.10 10.68 -0.22
N GLY A 123 -19.45 10.19 0.97
CA GLY A 123 -18.60 10.26 2.15
C GLY A 123 -17.27 9.50 1.98
N SER A 124 -17.37 8.24 1.54
CA SER A 124 -16.18 7.42 1.32
C SER A 124 -15.26 7.97 0.22
N LEU A 125 -15.80 8.58 -0.82
CA LEU A 125 -15.02 9.26 -1.86
C LEU A 125 -14.31 10.50 -1.29
N ALA A 126 -15.00 11.33 -0.52
CA ALA A 126 -14.40 12.52 0.09
C ALA A 126 -13.24 12.14 1.04
N ASP A 127 -13.45 11.14 1.89
CA ASP A 127 -12.42 10.62 2.80
C ASP A 127 -11.23 10.03 2.02
N SER A 128 -11.49 9.24 0.98
CA SER A 128 -10.44 8.64 0.16
C SER A 128 -9.65 9.68 -0.63
N LEU A 129 -10.28 10.77 -1.07
CA LEU A 129 -9.60 11.89 -1.73
C LEU A 129 -8.73 12.67 -0.74
N ALA A 130 -9.24 12.96 0.46
CA ALA A 130 -8.47 13.63 1.52
C ALA A 130 -7.24 12.79 1.92
N ASN A 131 -7.43 11.49 2.14
CA ASN A 131 -6.36 10.53 2.41
C ASN A 131 -5.40 10.40 1.21
N GLY A 132 -5.91 10.53 -0.02
CA GLY A 132 -5.12 10.55 -1.25
C GLY A 132 -4.15 11.71 -1.32
N LEU A 133 -4.58 12.91 -0.92
CA LEU A 133 -3.69 14.07 -0.85
C LEU A 133 -2.57 13.86 0.18
N LEU A 134 -2.89 13.34 1.36
CA LEU A 134 -1.89 12.96 2.37
C LEU A 134 -0.97 11.85 1.84
N GLY A 135 -1.54 10.85 1.19
CA GLY A 135 -0.81 9.76 0.57
C GLY A 135 0.18 10.25 -0.48
N ALA A 136 -0.24 11.14 -1.37
CA ALA A 136 0.63 11.71 -2.40
C ALA A 136 1.87 12.38 -1.80
N ILE A 137 1.73 13.07 -0.67
CA ILE A 137 2.83 13.77 0.01
C ILE A 137 3.72 12.79 0.79
N LEU A 138 3.12 11.89 1.54
CA LEU A 138 3.85 11.03 2.49
C LEU A 138 4.39 9.75 1.86
N PHE A 139 3.84 9.30 0.73
CA PHE A 139 4.26 8.05 0.10
C PHE A 139 5.74 8.02 -0.29
N PRO A 140 6.30 9.06 -0.96
CA PRO A 140 7.74 9.10 -1.26
C PRO A 140 8.61 8.99 0.01
N PHE A 141 8.19 9.64 1.10
CA PHE A 141 8.90 9.56 2.38
C PHE A 141 8.93 8.13 2.94
N TRP A 142 7.78 7.44 2.91
CA TRP A 142 7.69 6.06 3.38
C TRP A 142 8.50 5.09 2.52
N ILE A 143 8.53 5.28 1.19
CA ILE A 143 9.38 4.48 0.30
C ILE A 143 10.85 4.66 0.66
N ILE A 144 11.31 5.91 0.84
CA ILE A 144 12.69 6.21 1.24
C ILE A 144 13.01 5.54 2.59
N LEU A 145 12.10 5.60 3.55
CA LEU A 145 12.27 4.97 4.86
C LEU A 145 12.38 3.43 4.74
N LEU A 146 11.52 2.79 3.96
CA LEU A 146 11.56 1.35 3.72
C LEU A 146 12.85 0.94 3.01
N ASP A 147 13.28 1.70 2.01
CA ASP A 147 14.55 1.49 1.31
C ASP A 147 15.75 1.63 2.25
N PHE A 148 15.75 2.66 3.10
CA PHE A 148 16.80 2.86 4.08
C PHE A 148 16.93 1.68 5.06
N LEU A 149 15.78 1.22 5.59
CA LEU A 149 15.74 0.07 6.49
C LEU A 149 16.12 -1.23 5.78
N GLY A 150 15.59 -1.46 4.57
CA GLY A 150 15.90 -2.62 3.76
C GLY A 150 17.37 -2.71 3.37
N LYS A 151 17.96 -1.59 2.96
CA LYS A 151 19.38 -1.49 2.58
C LYS A 151 20.33 -1.88 3.73
N ARG A 152 19.99 -1.51 4.97
CA ARG A 152 20.81 -1.87 6.15
C ARG A 152 20.94 -3.38 6.36
N ILE A 153 19.99 -4.16 5.90
CA ILE A 153 19.98 -5.63 5.99
C ILE A 153 20.26 -6.31 4.64
N GLY A 154 20.78 -5.55 3.66
CA GLY A 154 21.18 -6.08 2.35
C GLY A 154 20.01 -6.47 1.45
N LEU A 155 18.85 -5.84 1.59
CA LEU A 155 17.70 -6.05 0.73
C LEU A 155 17.69 -5.07 -0.45
N GLN A 156 17.04 -5.48 -1.53
CA GLN A 156 16.84 -4.67 -2.73
C GLN A 156 15.97 -3.45 -2.41
N THR A 157 16.33 -2.31 -3.00
CA THR A 157 15.62 -1.03 -2.87
C THR A 157 14.64 -0.80 -4.02
N TYR A 158 13.76 0.18 -3.87
CA TYR A 158 12.80 0.59 -4.90
C TYR A 158 13.50 0.99 -6.21
N GLY A 159 14.56 1.81 -6.12
CA GLY A 159 15.34 2.23 -7.29
C GLY A 159 16.01 1.06 -8.01
N GLU A 160 16.65 0.15 -7.28
CA GLU A 160 17.28 -1.04 -7.87
C GLU A 160 16.26 -1.97 -8.54
N ALA A 161 15.05 -2.07 -7.99
CA ALA A 161 13.97 -2.82 -8.61
C ALA A 161 13.55 -2.21 -9.95
N GLY A 162 13.40 -0.89 -10.01
CA GLY A 162 13.08 -0.15 -11.24
C GLY A 162 14.13 -0.37 -12.34
N GLU A 163 15.42 -0.27 -12.01
CA GLU A 163 16.51 -0.51 -12.96
C GLU A 163 16.53 -1.96 -13.49
N ARG A 164 16.27 -2.94 -12.61
CA ARG A 164 16.18 -4.35 -13.02
C ARG A 164 15.09 -4.55 -14.07
N HIS A 165 13.90 -4.02 -13.82
CA HIS A 165 12.78 -4.16 -14.75
C HIS A 165 13.00 -3.45 -16.09
N LYS A 166 13.73 -2.32 -16.11
CA LYS A 166 14.15 -1.68 -17.36
C LYS A 166 15.03 -2.61 -18.19
N ARG A 167 16.00 -3.28 -17.58
CA ARG A 167 16.91 -4.20 -18.27
C ARG A 167 16.18 -5.42 -18.85
N GLU A 168 15.21 -5.96 -18.10
CA GLU A 168 14.39 -7.11 -18.54
C GLU A 168 13.50 -6.78 -19.75
N LYS A 169 13.09 -5.51 -19.94
CA LYS A 169 12.29 -5.08 -21.09
C LYS A 169 13.10 -4.86 -22.37
N ILE A 170 14.42 -4.70 -22.29
CA ILE A 170 15.31 -4.41 -23.41
C ILE A 170 15.85 -5.71 -24.03
N GLN A 171 15.77 -6.83 -23.33
CA GLN A 171 16.13 -8.18 -23.80
C GLN A 171 14.95 -8.88 -24.47
#